data_118d6f0ed0f37b63a7b834c5c704d63f
#
_entry.id   118d6f0ed0f37b63a7b834c5c704d63f
#
_cell.length_a   1.000
_cell.length_b   1.000
_cell.length_c   1.000
_cell.angle_alpha   90.00
_cell.angle_beta   90.00
_cell.angle_gamma   90.00
#
_symmetry.space_group_name_H-M   'P 1'
#
loop_
_entity.id
_entity.type
_entity.pdbx_description
1 polymer ?
#
loop_
_entity_poly.entity_id
_entity_poly.type
_entity_poly.pdbx_seq_one_letter_code
_entity_poly.pdbx_strand_id
1 'polypeptide(L)'
;ARVADLIIVVPATANSLARLAGGFADDMVSLTVLASDAPVVVAPAMHSNMWLAPATQANVKTLRERGIHVIEPASGALGSGDSGVGRLPEPEEIARVALEVLAARNQVSKTLAGRTVVVTAGGTREPIDPVRFLGNQSSGRQGLAIASAAARAGASVRVIAANIDSALLATLPTAVQITRVSSALQMREATITQAADADALVMTAAVADFRPEATSESKIKKDP
;
A
#
# COMPACT_ATOMS: atom_id res chain seq x y z
N ALA A 1 4.81 -13.36 -3.45
CA ALA A 1 3.47 -13.14 -2.93
C ALA A 1 3.33 -11.80 -2.21
N ARG A 2 4.15 -11.49 -1.17
CA ARG A 2 3.99 -10.29 -0.32
C ARG A 2 4.08 -8.93 -1.02
N VAL A 3 4.71 -8.85 -2.19
CA VAL A 3 4.91 -7.61 -2.96
C VAL A 3 4.04 -7.53 -4.21
N ALA A 4 3.16 -8.50 -4.43
CA ALA A 4 2.30 -8.50 -5.59
C ALA A 4 1.09 -7.57 -5.36
N ASP A 5 0.78 -6.74 -6.34
CA ASP A 5 -0.43 -5.92 -6.34
C ASP A 5 -1.64 -6.65 -6.92
N LEU A 6 -1.40 -7.66 -7.74
CA LEU A 6 -2.40 -8.53 -8.37
C LEU A 6 -1.77 -9.87 -8.67
N ILE A 7 -2.54 -10.96 -8.56
CA ILE A 7 -2.17 -12.29 -9.02
C ILE A 7 -3.09 -12.68 -10.17
N ILE A 8 -2.51 -13.14 -11.28
CA ILE A 8 -3.28 -13.65 -12.42
C ILE A 8 -2.86 -15.10 -12.66
N VAL A 9 -3.83 -16.02 -12.63
CA VAL A 9 -3.63 -17.43 -12.97
C VAL A 9 -4.18 -17.68 -14.35
N VAL A 10 -3.30 -17.82 -15.35
CA VAL A 10 -3.65 -17.97 -16.76
C VAL A 10 -2.70 -18.93 -17.47
N PRO A 11 -3.19 -19.99 -18.11
CA PRO A 11 -4.55 -20.52 -18.02
C PRO A 11 -4.81 -21.22 -16.67
N ALA A 12 -6.06 -21.18 -16.18
CA ALA A 12 -6.49 -21.93 -15.03
C ALA A 12 -7.23 -23.20 -15.48
N THR A 13 -6.67 -24.37 -15.19
CA THR A 13 -7.30 -25.67 -15.48
C THR A 13 -8.38 -25.99 -14.44
N ALA A 14 -9.23 -27.00 -14.71
CA ALA A 14 -10.19 -27.49 -13.72
C ALA A 14 -9.49 -27.92 -12.42
N ASN A 15 -8.30 -28.54 -12.53
CA ASN A 15 -7.49 -28.91 -11.37
C ASN A 15 -7.02 -27.68 -10.59
N SER A 16 -6.55 -26.63 -11.28
CA SER A 16 -6.15 -25.38 -10.63
C SER A 16 -7.31 -24.73 -9.87
N LEU A 17 -8.50 -24.67 -10.50
CA LEU A 17 -9.71 -24.16 -9.84
C LEU A 17 -10.08 -24.99 -8.61
N ALA A 18 -10.02 -26.31 -8.69
CA ALA A 18 -10.31 -27.20 -7.57
C ALA A 18 -9.32 -27.01 -6.40
N ARG A 19 -8.02 -26.90 -6.70
CA ARG A 19 -6.98 -26.62 -5.68
C ARG A 19 -7.19 -25.30 -4.98
N LEU A 20 -7.43 -24.24 -5.73
CA LEU A 20 -7.69 -22.90 -5.18
C LEU A 20 -8.97 -22.89 -4.33
N ALA A 21 -10.05 -23.52 -4.81
CA ALA A 21 -11.31 -23.65 -4.09
C ALA A 21 -11.18 -24.52 -2.81
N GLY A 22 -10.34 -25.55 -2.85
CA GLY A 22 -10.04 -26.41 -1.71
C GLY A 22 -9.08 -25.81 -0.69
N GLY A 23 -8.37 -24.70 -1.05
CA GLY A 23 -7.36 -24.08 -0.17
C GLY A 23 -6.07 -24.90 -0.07
N PHE A 24 -5.74 -25.70 -1.10
CA PHE A 24 -4.49 -26.44 -1.16
C PHE A 24 -3.30 -25.50 -1.35
N ALA A 25 -2.13 -25.90 -0.85
CA ALA A 25 -0.88 -25.17 -0.95
C ALA A 25 0.30 -26.10 -1.28
N ASP A 26 0.05 -27.10 -2.10
CA ASP A 26 0.96 -28.19 -2.46
C ASP A 26 1.70 -27.95 -3.79
N ASP A 27 1.41 -26.84 -4.46
CA ASP A 27 2.16 -26.34 -5.60
C ASP A 27 2.43 -24.83 -5.46
N MET A 28 3.33 -24.30 -6.31
CA MET A 28 3.76 -22.91 -6.24
C MET A 28 2.61 -21.93 -6.52
N VAL A 29 1.65 -22.27 -7.38
CA VAL A 29 0.54 -21.38 -7.75
C VAL A 29 -0.44 -21.28 -6.58
N SER A 30 -0.92 -22.42 -6.07
CA SER A 30 -1.87 -22.48 -4.97
C SER A 30 -1.28 -21.90 -3.68
N LEU A 31 0.00 -22.18 -3.39
CA LEU A 31 0.74 -21.58 -2.26
C LEU A 31 0.84 -20.07 -2.41
N THR A 32 1.16 -19.55 -3.59
CA THR A 32 1.29 -18.11 -3.83
C THR A 32 -0.03 -17.39 -3.61
N VAL A 33 -1.14 -17.96 -4.12
CA VAL A 33 -2.47 -17.39 -3.93
C VAL A 33 -2.85 -17.40 -2.45
N LEU A 34 -2.64 -18.51 -1.75
CA LEU A 34 -3.02 -18.65 -0.34
C LEU A 34 -2.18 -17.75 0.59
N ALA A 35 -0.92 -17.48 0.24
CA ALA A 35 0.02 -16.67 1.02
C ALA A 35 0.01 -15.18 0.67
N SER A 36 -0.96 -14.71 -0.11
CA SER A 36 -1.03 -13.32 -0.58
C SER A 36 -2.34 -12.65 -0.22
N ASP A 37 -2.26 -11.37 0.13
CA ASP A 37 -3.42 -10.48 0.28
C ASP A 37 -3.79 -9.76 -1.03
N ALA A 38 -3.07 -10.04 -2.13
CA ALA A 38 -3.37 -9.45 -3.43
C ALA A 38 -4.68 -10.01 -4.00
N PRO A 39 -5.48 -9.20 -4.70
CA PRO A 39 -6.61 -9.71 -5.45
C PRO A 39 -6.16 -10.73 -6.49
N VAL A 40 -7.02 -11.69 -6.78
CA VAL A 40 -6.72 -12.80 -7.67
C VAL A 40 -7.69 -12.80 -8.84
N VAL A 41 -7.15 -12.89 -10.04
CA VAL A 41 -7.90 -13.10 -11.30
C VAL A 41 -7.53 -14.47 -11.83
N VAL A 42 -8.51 -15.28 -12.19
CA VAL A 42 -8.29 -16.57 -12.87
C VAL A 42 -8.96 -16.58 -14.24
N ALA A 43 -8.24 -17.03 -15.26
CA ALA A 43 -8.74 -17.18 -16.61
C ALA A 43 -8.82 -18.69 -16.95
N PRO A 44 -10.01 -19.32 -16.84
CA PRO A 44 -10.18 -20.74 -17.10
C PRO A 44 -9.95 -21.09 -18.56
N ALA A 45 -9.30 -22.26 -18.77
CA ALA A 45 -9.21 -22.89 -20.08
C ALA A 45 -9.26 -24.39 -19.94
N MET A 46 -10.28 -25.05 -20.53
CA MET A 46 -10.50 -26.48 -20.47
C MET A 46 -11.53 -26.92 -21.50
N HIS A 47 -11.68 -28.21 -21.68
CA HIS A 47 -12.75 -28.79 -22.52
C HIS A 47 -14.14 -28.40 -21.99
N SER A 48 -15.11 -28.23 -22.87
CA SER A 48 -16.47 -27.81 -22.51
C SER A 48 -17.13 -28.71 -21.45
N ASN A 49 -16.99 -30.02 -21.56
CA ASN A 49 -17.52 -30.95 -20.58
C ASN A 49 -16.88 -30.80 -19.19
N MET A 50 -15.59 -30.40 -19.14
CA MET A 50 -14.91 -30.10 -17.87
C MET A 50 -15.42 -28.78 -17.27
N TRP A 51 -15.62 -27.77 -18.10
CA TRP A 51 -16.16 -26.48 -17.65
C TRP A 51 -17.58 -26.64 -17.10
N LEU A 52 -18.46 -27.36 -17.84
CA LEU A 52 -19.84 -27.54 -17.47
C LEU A 52 -20.06 -28.60 -16.35
N ALA A 53 -19.00 -29.32 -15.97
CA ALA A 53 -19.12 -30.31 -14.91
C ALA A 53 -19.58 -29.66 -13.59
N PRO A 54 -20.57 -30.27 -12.87
CA PRO A 54 -21.07 -29.70 -11.61
C PRO A 54 -19.99 -29.42 -10.59
N ALA A 55 -18.94 -30.23 -10.51
CA ALA A 55 -17.82 -30.06 -9.61
C ALA A 55 -17.01 -28.75 -9.96
N THR A 56 -16.76 -28.53 -11.25
CA THR A 56 -16.08 -27.32 -11.71
C THR A 56 -16.89 -26.07 -11.42
N GLN A 57 -18.21 -26.10 -11.70
CA GLN A 57 -19.10 -24.98 -11.43
C GLN A 57 -19.24 -24.69 -9.92
N ALA A 58 -19.23 -25.72 -9.06
CA ALA A 58 -19.21 -25.55 -7.62
C ALA A 58 -17.90 -24.88 -7.15
N ASN A 59 -16.75 -25.28 -7.71
CA ASN A 59 -15.47 -24.63 -7.41
C ASN A 59 -15.45 -23.17 -7.86
N VAL A 60 -15.94 -22.86 -9.05
CA VAL A 60 -16.06 -21.48 -9.57
C VAL A 60 -16.91 -20.63 -8.64
N LYS A 61 -18.07 -21.15 -8.22
CA LYS A 61 -18.95 -20.46 -7.26
C LYS A 61 -18.20 -20.15 -5.95
N THR A 62 -17.53 -21.15 -5.37
CA THR A 62 -16.74 -20.97 -4.14
C THR A 62 -15.65 -19.92 -4.30
N LEU A 63 -14.93 -19.90 -5.42
CA LEU A 63 -13.89 -18.91 -5.70
C LEU A 63 -14.48 -17.50 -5.78
N ARG A 64 -15.60 -17.33 -6.47
CA ARG A 64 -16.30 -16.04 -6.56
C ARG A 64 -16.80 -15.54 -5.20
N GLU A 65 -17.38 -16.42 -4.39
CA GLU A 65 -17.83 -16.11 -3.02
C GLU A 65 -16.67 -15.65 -2.12
N ARG A 66 -15.44 -16.12 -2.40
CA ARG A 66 -14.21 -15.70 -1.70
C ARG A 66 -13.54 -14.48 -2.31
N GLY A 67 -14.16 -13.82 -3.29
CA GLY A 67 -13.64 -12.59 -3.91
C GLY A 67 -12.59 -12.83 -5.00
N ILE A 68 -12.41 -14.06 -5.48
CA ILE A 68 -11.56 -14.36 -6.62
C ILE A 68 -12.33 -14.04 -7.91
N HIS A 69 -11.73 -13.24 -8.77
CA HIS A 69 -12.33 -12.84 -10.05
C HIS A 69 -12.13 -13.96 -11.08
N VAL A 70 -13.20 -14.68 -11.39
CA VAL A 70 -13.19 -15.74 -12.41
C VAL A 70 -13.74 -15.19 -13.72
N ILE A 71 -12.87 -15.07 -14.74
CA ILE A 71 -13.25 -14.67 -16.09
C ILE A 71 -14.00 -15.83 -16.74
N GLU A 72 -15.12 -15.56 -17.43
CA GLU A 72 -15.83 -16.58 -18.18
C GLU A 72 -14.96 -17.05 -19.37
N PRO A 73 -14.80 -18.37 -19.58
CA PRO A 73 -14.10 -18.84 -20.76
C PRO A 73 -14.86 -18.51 -22.03
N ALA A 74 -14.11 -18.21 -23.08
CA ALA A 74 -14.68 -17.92 -24.39
C ALA A 74 -15.26 -19.17 -25.06
N SER A 75 -16.18 -18.95 -25.99
CA SER A 75 -16.70 -19.99 -26.87
C SER A 75 -15.92 -20.01 -28.20
N GLY A 76 -15.70 -21.21 -28.74
CA GLY A 76 -15.00 -21.36 -30.03
C GLY A 76 -14.44 -22.75 -30.22
N ALA A 77 -13.57 -22.90 -31.22
CA ALA A 77 -12.86 -24.16 -31.47
C ALA A 77 -11.93 -24.49 -30.29
N LEU A 78 -11.97 -25.71 -29.84
CA LEU A 78 -11.14 -26.26 -28.78
C LEU A 78 -10.00 -27.10 -29.37
N GLY A 79 -8.93 -27.30 -28.62
CA GLY A 79 -7.78 -28.08 -29.07
C GLY A 79 -8.09 -29.55 -29.41
N SER A 80 -9.25 -30.04 -28.99
CA SER A 80 -9.77 -31.37 -29.33
C SER A 80 -10.45 -31.48 -30.72
N GLY A 81 -10.60 -30.34 -31.42
CA GLY A 81 -11.36 -30.27 -32.67
C GLY A 81 -12.86 -30.00 -32.51
N ASP A 82 -13.37 -30.03 -31.28
CA ASP A 82 -14.74 -29.64 -30.95
C ASP A 82 -14.88 -28.13 -30.85
N SER A 83 -16.13 -27.66 -30.87
CA SER A 83 -16.47 -26.23 -30.61
C SER A 83 -17.39 -26.14 -29.40
N GLY A 84 -17.11 -25.17 -28.52
CA GLY A 84 -17.94 -24.97 -27.34
C GLY A 84 -17.32 -23.95 -26.37
N VAL A 85 -17.92 -23.80 -25.19
CA VAL A 85 -17.40 -22.97 -24.10
C VAL A 85 -16.21 -23.66 -23.44
N GLY A 86 -15.16 -22.92 -23.14
CA GLY A 86 -13.98 -23.48 -22.45
C GLY A 86 -12.66 -23.00 -23.01
N ARG A 87 -12.68 -22.24 -24.10
CA ARG A 87 -11.49 -21.60 -24.68
C ARG A 87 -10.98 -20.50 -23.77
N LEU A 88 -9.65 -20.35 -23.70
CA LEU A 88 -9.03 -19.22 -23.02
C LEU A 88 -9.54 -17.90 -23.62
N PRO A 89 -9.98 -16.91 -22.82
CA PRO A 89 -10.30 -15.58 -23.31
C PRO A 89 -9.11 -14.93 -24.02
N GLU A 90 -9.38 -13.98 -24.89
CA GLU A 90 -8.34 -13.25 -25.58
C GLU A 90 -7.46 -12.47 -24.58
N PRO A 91 -6.13 -12.32 -24.84
CA PRO A 91 -5.22 -11.63 -23.93
C PRO A 91 -5.68 -10.23 -23.54
N GLU A 92 -6.29 -9.50 -24.48
CA GLU A 92 -6.82 -8.15 -24.27
C GLU A 92 -7.95 -8.12 -23.23
N GLU A 93 -8.83 -9.12 -23.24
CA GLU A 93 -9.92 -9.24 -22.27
C GLU A 93 -9.37 -9.59 -20.88
N ILE A 94 -8.41 -10.49 -20.81
CA ILE A 94 -7.73 -10.84 -19.54
C ILE A 94 -7.05 -9.61 -18.96
N ALA A 95 -6.33 -8.85 -19.79
CA ALA A 95 -5.63 -7.64 -19.38
C ALA A 95 -6.64 -6.57 -18.91
N ARG A 96 -7.76 -6.39 -19.62
CA ARG A 96 -8.80 -5.43 -19.24
C ARG A 96 -9.35 -5.73 -17.86
N VAL A 97 -9.76 -6.97 -17.59
CA VAL A 97 -10.31 -7.39 -16.29
C VAL A 97 -9.24 -7.25 -15.19
N ALA A 98 -8.01 -7.64 -15.47
CA ALA A 98 -6.90 -7.52 -14.52
C ALA A 98 -6.66 -6.05 -14.11
N LEU A 99 -6.67 -5.14 -15.07
CA LEU A 99 -6.49 -3.70 -14.81
C LEU A 99 -7.69 -3.11 -14.05
N GLU A 100 -8.91 -3.54 -14.33
CA GLU A 100 -10.10 -3.12 -13.58
C GLU A 100 -10.03 -3.57 -12.11
N VAL A 101 -9.65 -4.82 -11.86
CA VAL A 101 -9.47 -5.35 -10.51
C VAL A 101 -8.36 -4.61 -9.76
N LEU A 102 -7.26 -4.33 -10.44
CA LEU A 102 -6.15 -3.55 -9.87
C LEU A 102 -6.56 -2.12 -9.57
N ALA A 103 -7.30 -1.48 -10.48
CA ALA A 103 -7.83 -0.13 -10.29
C ALA A 103 -8.82 -0.07 -9.12
N ALA A 104 -9.70 -1.06 -8.98
CA ALA A 104 -10.64 -1.16 -7.87
C ALA A 104 -9.91 -1.33 -6.51
N ARG A 105 -8.81 -2.10 -6.48
CA ARG A 105 -7.95 -2.19 -5.30
C ARG A 105 -7.30 -0.84 -4.96
N ASN A 106 -6.83 -0.13 -5.97
CA ASN A 106 -6.18 1.17 -5.83
C ASN A 106 -7.19 2.31 -5.57
N GLN A 107 -8.48 2.08 -5.80
CA GLN A 107 -9.55 2.88 -5.21
C GLN A 107 -9.65 2.52 -3.72
N VAL A 108 -8.59 2.83 -2.96
CA VAL A 108 -8.71 2.98 -1.51
C VAL A 108 -9.94 3.83 -1.30
N SER A 109 -10.92 3.28 -0.60
CA SER A 109 -12.15 4.00 -0.27
C SER A 109 -11.72 5.37 0.22
N LYS A 110 -12.12 6.45 -0.49
CA LYS A 110 -11.75 7.84 -0.14
C LYS A 110 -12.46 8.24 1.17
N THR A 111 -12.30 7.40 2.20
CA THR A 111 -12.92 7.54 3.52
C THR A 111 -12.52 8.83 4.22
N LEU A 112 -11.39 9.41 3.82
CA LEU A 112 -10.90 10.68 4.32
C LEU A 112 -11.05 11.83 3.31
N ALA A 113 -11.88 11.67 2.27
CA ALA A 113 -12.15 12.76 1.33
C ALA A 113 -12.72 13.98 2.05
N GLY A 114 -12.15 15.16 1.77
CA GLY A 114 -12.53 16.42 2.41
C GLY A 114 -12.01 16.59 3.85
N ARG A 115 -11.23 15.64 4.37
CA ARG A 115 -10.57 15.74 5.68
C ARG A 115 -9.14 16.25 5.55
N THR A 116 -8.72 17.02 6.55
CA THR A 116 -7.34 17.50 6.68
C THR A 116 -6.64 16.74 7.82
N VAL A 117 -5.49 16.14 7.50
CA VAL A 117 -4.69 15.38 8.47
C VAL A 117 -3.30 16.00 8.58
N VAL A 118 -2.90 16.33 9.80
CA VAL A 118 -1.55 16.82 10.12
C VAL A 118 -0.76 15.68 10.75
N VAL A 119 0.48 15.47 10.28
CA VAL A 119 1.36 14.41 10.80
C VAL A 119 2.70 15.02 11.18
N THR A 120 3.15 14.85 12.44
CA THR A 120 4.52 15.16 12.83
C THR A 120 5.42 13.95 12.65
N ALA A 121 6.61 14.11 12.10
CA ALA A 121 7.53 13.00 11.81
C ALA A 121 9.00 13.40 12.00
N GLY A 122 9.85 12.40 12.21
CA GLY A 122 11.29 12.58 12.37
C GLY A 122 11.71 12.83 13.82
N GLY A 123 12.92 13.28 14.01
CA GLY A 123 13.49 13.60 15.34
C GLY A 123 13.94 15.04 15.44
N THR A 124 13.55 15.73 16.51
CA THR A 124 14.01 17.11 16.74
C THR A 124 15.47 17.14 17.19
N ARG A 125 16.12 18.26 16.93
CA ARG A 125 17.51 18.54 17.31
C ARG A 125 17.56 19.86 18.03
N GLU A 126 17.99 19.82 19.28
CA GLU A 126 18.12 21.00 20.13
C GLU A 126 19.59 21.44 20.12
N PRO A 127 19.93 22.56 19.52
CA PRO A 127 21.31 22.95 19.32
C PRO A 127 21.98 23.29 20.67
N ILE A 128 23.19 22.76 20.88
CA ILE A 128 24.09 23.13 22.00
C ILE A 128 25.05 24.22 21.53
N ASP A 129 25.62 24.05 20.35
CA ASP A 129 26.51 24.96 19.67
C ASP A 129 26.40 24.76 18.14
N PRO A 130 27.15 25.48 17.28
CA PRO A 130 27.04 25.33 15.84
C PRO A 130 27.31 23.91 15.28
N VAL A 131 27.89 23.00 16.06
CA VAL A 131 28.29 21.66 15.61
C VAL A 131 27.66 20.52 16.39
N ARG A 132 27.06 20.77 17.56
CA ARG A 132 26.48 19.74 18.44
C ARG A 132 25.03 20.03 18.78
N PHE A 133 24.26 18.99 18.93
CA PHE A 133 22.85 19.05 19.34
C PHE A 133 22.49 17.89 20.25
N LEU A 134 21.43 18.06 21.04
CA LEU A 134 20.69 16.99 21.71
C LEU A 134 19.53 16.59 20.80
N GLY A 135 19.21 15.33 20.73
CA GLY A 135 18.07 14.88 19.93
C GLY A 135 17.89 13.39 19.97
N ASN A 136 16.72 12.96 19.54
CA ASN A 136 16.37 11.55 19.42
C ASN A 136 16.60 11.05 17.98
N GLN A 137 17.10 9.81 17.85
CA GLN A 137 17.22 9.18 16.53
C GLN A 137 15.84 8.75 16.05
N SER A 138 15.41 9.32 14.90
CA SER A 138 14.22 8.91 14.20
C SER A 138 14.38 9.15 12.71
N SER A 139 14.10 8.13 11.92
CA SER A 139 14.09 8.24 10.45
C SER A 139 12.83 8.90 9.91
N GLY A 140 11.77 9.05 10.71
CA GLY A 140 10.47 9.56 10.28
C GLY A 140 9.61 8.59 9.46
N ARG A 141 10.10 7.41 9.15
CA ARG A 141 9.41 6.45 8.26
C ARG A 141 7.98 6.12 8.67
N GLN A 142 7.72 6.00 9.97
CA GLN A 142 6.37 5.71 10.47
C GLN A 142 5.41 6.85 10.14
N GLY A 143 5.79 8.11 10.44
CA GLY A 143 4.96 9.27 10.11
C GLY A 143 4.73 9.43 8.61
N LEU A 144 5.77 9.21 7.79
CA LEU A 144 5.64 9.26 6.33
C LEU A 144 4.72 8.16 5.79
N ALA A 145 4.76 6.96 6.38
CA ALA A 145 3.84 5.86 6.00
C ALA A 145 2.38 6.21 6.33
N ILE A 146 2.13 6.80 7.51
CA ILE A 146 0.80 7.27 7.91
C ILE A 146 0.32 8.39 6.99
N ALA A 147 1.18 9.38 6.70
CA ALA A 147 0.87 10.48 5.79
C ALA A 147 0.51 9.97 4.39
N SER A 148 1.29 9.02 3.86
CA SER A 148 1.01 8.37 2.58
C SER A 148 -0.32 7.60 2.59
N ALA A 149 -0.63 6.90 3.67
CA ALA A 149 -1.89 6.16 3.81
C ALA A 149 -3.10 7.12 3.87
N ALA A 150 -3.00 8.21 4.64
CA ALA A 150 -4.03 9.23 4.72
C ALA A 150 -4.27 9.93 3.37
N ALA A 151 -3.20 10.26 2.64
CA ALA A 151 -3.30 10.85 1.31
C ALA A 151 -3.97 9.89 0.31
N ARG A 152 -3.61 8.59 0.33
CA ARG A 152 -4.30 7.56 -0.47
C ARG A 152 -5.77 7.43 -0.10
N ALA A 153 -6.11 7.59 1.17
CA ALA A 153 -7.50 7.60 1.63
C ALA A 153 -8.26 8.91 1.27
N GLY A 154 -7.63 9.84 0.54
CA GLY A 154 -8.26 11.05 0.00
C GLY A 154 -8.16 12.28 0.91
N ALA A 155 -7.40 12.22 2.01
CA ALA A 155 -7.18 13.38 2.87
C ALA A 155 -6.28 14.43 2.22
N SER A 156 -6.49 15.70 2.57
CA SER A 156 -5.49 16.75 2.48
C SER A 156 -4.47 16.52 3.60
N VAL A 157 -3.21 16.29 3.27
CA VAL A 157 -2.19 15.91 4.26
C VAL A 157 -1.10 16.97 4.36
N ARG A 158 -0.79 17.37 5.60
CA ARG A 158 0.31 18.26 5.96
C ARG A 158 1.29 17.48 6.84
N VAL A 159 2.56 17.45 6.46
CA VAL A 159 3.64 16.79 7.23
C VAL A 159 4.57 17.83 7.82
N ILE A 160 4.75 17.81 9.14
CA ILE A 160 5.76 18.59 9.85
C ILE A 160 6.96 17.68 10.08
N ALA A 161 8.01 17.89 9.29
CA ALA A 161 9.14 16.98 9.16
C ALA A 161 10.37 17.51 9.90
N ALA A 162 10.79 16.86 10.98
CA ALA A 162 11.99 17.20 11.72
C ALA A 162 13.17 16.36 11.28
N ASN A 163 14.16 16.99 10.64
CA ASN A 163 15.44 16.41 10.28
C ASN A 163 15.36 15.07 9.53
N ILE A 164 14.37 14.92 8.65
CA ILE A 164 14.19 13.76 7.78
C ILE A 164 14.99 13.95 6.49
N ASP A 165 15.59 12.85 6.02
CA ASP A 165 16.32 12.81 4.75
C ASP A 165 15.41 13.22 3.57
N SER A 166 15.96 14.03 2.64
CA SER A 166 15.21 14.54 1.50
C SER A 166 14.77 13.43 0.54
N ALA A 167 15.52 12.35 0.40
CA ALA A 167 15.14 11.21 -0.43
C ALA A 167 13.94 10.46 0.16
N LEU A 168 13.83 10.38 1.49
CA LEU A 168 12.64 9.82 2.15
C LEU A 168 11.42 10.72 1.99
N LEU A 169 11.59 12.05 2.12
CA LEU A 169 10.48 12.97 1.89
C LEU A 169 9.98 12.94 0.44
N ALA A 170 10.85 12.70 -0.53
CA ALA A 170 10.49 12.55 -1.94
C ALA A 170 9.64 11.31 -2.24
N THR A 171 9.53 10.36 -1.31
CA THR A 171 8.63 9.20 -1.47
C THR A 171 7.16 9.51 -1.20
N LEU A 172 6.87 10.68 -0.60
CA LEU A 172 5.49 11.10 -0.36
C LEU A 172 4.78 11.47 -1.67
N PRO A 173 3.45 11.26 -1.74
CA PRO A 173 2.66 11.80 -2.85
C PRO A 173 2.86 13.31 -3.02
N THR A 174 2.91 13.78 -4.25
CA THR A 174 3.18 15.20 -4.58
C THR A 174 2.14 16.18 -4.00
N ALA A 175 0.94 15.70 -3.69
CA ALA A 175 -0.12 16.51 -3.06
C ALA A 175 0.10 16.75 -1.55
N VAL A 176 1.05 16.05 -0.91
CA VAL A 176 1.34 16.22 0.52
C VAL A 176 2.16 17.49 0.73
N GLN A 177 1.65 18.37 1.59
CA GLN A 177 2.37 19.59 1.98
C GLN A 177 3.41 19.27 3.05
N ILE A 178 4.65 19.73 2.88
CA ILE A 178 5.75 19.45 3.81
C ILE A 178 6.28 20.73 4.40
N THR A 179 6.23 20.85 5.73
CA THR A 179 6.88 21.89 6.51
C THR A 179 8.10 21.32 7.21
N ARG A 180 9.28 21.82 6.88
CA ARG A 180 10.54 21.37 7.50
C ARG A 180 10.82 22.16 8.76
N VAL A 181 11.16 21.45 9.83
CA VAL A 181 11.54 22.02 11.13
C VAL A 181 12.80 21.30 11.64
N SER A 182 13.48 21.90 12.61
CA SER A 182 14.65 21.29 13.24
C SER A 182 14.42 21.02 14.73
N SER A 183 13.96 22.01 15.49
CA SER A 183 13.82 21.93 16.95
C SER A 183 12.39 21.62 17.40
N ALA A 184 12.25 21.24 18.68
CA ALA A 184 10.96 21.02 19.32
C ALA A 184 10.08 22.28 19.31
N LEU A 185 10.68 23.47 19.50
CA LEU A 185 9.93 24.74 19.46
C LEU A 185 9.35 25.01 18.06
N GLN A 186 10.17 24.85 17.01
CA GLN A 186 9.68 25.01 15.63
C GLN A 186 8.58 23.99 15.31
N MET A 187 8.73 22.74 15.76
CA MET A 187 7.71 21.72 15.59
C MET A 187 6.42 22.11 16.31
N ARG A 188 6.50 22.57 17.55
CA ARG A 188 5.35 23.05 18.32
C ARG A 188 4.60 24.17 17.61
N GLU A 189 5.30 25.21 17.15
CA GLU A 189 4.71 26.35 16.46
C GLU A 189 4.02 25.92 15.15
N ALA A 190 4.71 25.13 14.35
CA ALA A 190 4.15 24.60 13.11
C ALA A 190 2.93 23.71 13.37
N THR A 191 2.97 22.88 14.44
CA THR A 191 1.87 22.01 14.81
C THR A 191 0.64 22.80 15.25
N ILE A 192 0.80 23.78 16.13
CA ILE A 192 -0.33 24.62 16.59
C ILE A 192 -0.97 25.35 15.40
N THR A 193 -0.14 25.92 14.51
CA THR A 193 -0.64 26.65 13.35
C THR A 193 -1.39 25.75 12.38
N GLN A 194 -0.83 24.58 12.06
CA GLN A 194 -1.39 23.70 11.02
C GLN A 194 -2.52 22.80 11.51
N ALA A 195 -2.60 22.56 12.82
CA ALA A 195 -3.67 21.76 13.41
C ALA A 195 -4.94 22.58 13.71
N ALA A 196 -4.89 23.89 13.63
CA ALA A 196 -6.02 24.77 13.97
C ALA A 196 -7.29 24.50 13.13
N ASP A 197 -7.12 24.10 11.88
CA ASP A 197 -8.17 23.76 10.90
C ASP A 197 -8.15 22.30 10.46
N ALA A 198 -7.42 21.43 11.18
CA ALA A 198 -7.29 20.02 10.83
C ALA A 198 -8.34 19.15 11.53
N ASP A 199 -8.83 18.15 10.84
CA ASP A 199 -9.74 17.12 11.40
C ASP A 199 -9.00 16.12 12.29
N ALA A 200 -7.70 15.88 12.03
CA ALA A 200 -6.88 14.97 12.82
C ALA A 200 -5.42 15.42 12.89
N LEU A 201 -4.81 15.22 14.06
CA LEU A 201 -3.38 15.39 14.30
C LEU A 201 -2.78 14.07 14.76
N VAL A 202 -1.74 13.59 14.04
CA VAL A 202 -1.03 12.35 14.35
C VAL A 202 0.41 12.70 14.73
N MET A 203 0.75 12.52 16.00
CA MET A 203 2.05 12.87 16.55
C MET A 203 2.97 11.65 16.61
N THR A 204 3.87 11.51 15.64
CA THR A 204 4.83 10.40 15.56
C THR A 204 6.28 10.85 15.62
N ALA A 205 6.53 12.14 15.74
CA ALA A 205 7.88 12.66 15.85
C ALA A 205 8.51 12.26 17.19
N ALA A 206 9.80 11.94 17.16
CA ALA A 206 10.62 11.77 18.36
C ALA A 206 11.13 13.13 18.81
N VAL A 207 10.32 13.81 19.61
CA VAL A 207 10.65 15.13 20.14
C VAL A 207 11.64 14.98 21.31
N ALA A 208 12.67 15.81 21.36
CA ALA A 208 13.62 15.81 22.45
C ALA A 208 12.97 16.34 23.74
N ASP A 209 13.16 15.59 24.84
CA ASP A 209 12.60 15.92 26.16
C ASP A 209 13.34 17.07 26.84
N PHE A 210 14.57 17.31 26.44
CA PHE A 210 15.45 18.33 27.03
C PHE A 210 16.03 19.23 25.95
N ARG A 211 16.29 20.46 26.31
CA ARG A 211 17.04 21.42 25.49
C ARG A 211 18.01 22.21 26.37
N PRO A 212 19.11 22.71 25.82
CA PRO A 212 19.99 23.68 26.53
C PRO A 212 19.19 24.92 26.91
N GLU A 213 19.49 25.49 28.06
CA GLU A 213 18.95 26.80 28.50
C GLU A 213 19.36 27.92 27.54
N ALA A 214 20.61 27.86 27.07
CA ALA A 214 21.16 28.77 26.07
C ALA A 214 21.99 28.00 25.04
N THR A 215 21.92 28.44 23.78
CA THR A 215 22.77 27.91 22.69
C THR A 215 24.03 28.78 22.58
N SER A 216 25.19 28.14 22.54
CA SER A 216 26.46 28.87 22.33
C SER A 216 26.59 29.29 20.86
N GLU A 217 26.97 30.56 20.60
CA GLU A 217 27.22 31.06 19.25
C GLU A 217 28.52 30.49 18.65
N SER A 218 29.44 29.99 19.46
CA SER A 218 30.70 29.39 19.03
C SER A 218 30.82 27.98 19.55
N LYS A 219 31.66 27.15 18.86
CA LYS A 219 31.95 25.80 19.31
C LYS A 219 32.55 25.79 20.72
N ILE A 220 31.90 25.15 21.66
CA ILE A 220 32.40 24.99 23.02
C ILE A 220 33.68 24.14 22.97
N LYS A 221 34.78 24.71 23.43
CA LYS A 221 36.09 24.04 23.51
C LYS A 221 36.19 23.32 24.86
N LYS A 222 37.05 22.29 24.92
CA LYS A 222 37.44 21.71 26.19
C LYS A 222 38.26 22.76 26.95
N ASP A 223 37.99 22.88 28.24
CA ASP A 223 38.93 23.54 29.14
C ASP A 223 40.25 22.77 29.17
N PRO A 224 41.40 23.45 29.27
CA PRO A 224 42.72 22.81 29.28
C PRO A 224 42.88 21.83 30.44
#